data_1a18d82e603ac87fd6d6028c046f4a2a
#
_entry.id   1a18d82e603ac87fd6d6028c046f4a2a
#
_cell.length_a   1.000
_cell.length_b   1.000
_cell.length_c   1.000
_cell.angle_alpha   90.00
_cell.angle_beta   90.00
_cell.angle_gamma   90.00
#
_symmetry.space_group_name_H-M   'P 1'
#
loop_
_entity.id
_entity.type
_entity.pdbx_description
1 polymer ?
#
loop_
_entity_poly.entity_id
_entity_poly.type
_entity_poly.pdbx_seq_one_letter_code
_entity_poly.pdbx_strand_id
1 'polypeptide(L)'
;PQYLKESRAIPLPLKKINAKNWLEVTQHYRRLFTLEIQFRRFYVDYFLKVLGEQKKFYAECECYRQGQRTGIADNAMKIGGRWCFVEVKLNIHTEPHLHNQLKKYCQVEKTALDKERSAEQEKLWQNSVLVIDTTDFYFYDALTDNLIFLKNLDEVCTEEDIKTLREKIIPLLQ
;
A
#
# COMPACT_ATOMS: atom_id res chain seq x y z
N PRO A 1 -14.81 9.92 -26.68
CA PRO A 1 -13.81 9.59 -27.67
C PRO A 1 -13.24 8.18 -27.46
N GLN A 2 -12.86 7.54 -28.51
CA GLN A 2 -12.26 6.19 -28.48
C GLN A 2 -11.09 6.13 -27.50
N TYR A 3 -10.28 7.16 -27.46
CA TYR A 3 -9.16 7.34 -26.54
C TYR A 3 -9.54 7.15 -25.06
N LEU A 4 -10.66 7.72 -24.60
CA LEU A 4 -11.13 7.57 -23.23
C LEU A 4 -11.68 6.16 -22.93
N LYS A 5 -12.20 5.48 -23.95
CA LYS A 5 -12.63 4.08 -23.82
C LYS A 5 -11.42 3.15 -23.75
N GLU A 6 -10.42 3.40 -24.56
CA GLU A 6 -9.18 2.62 -24.59
C GLU A 6 -8.39 2.76 -23.27
N SER A 7 -8.34 3.96 -22.68
CA SER A 7 -7.66 4.19 -21.40
C SER A 7 -8.29 3.44 -20.21
N ARG A 8 -9.56 3.03 -20.34
CA ARG A 8 -10.27 2.24 -19.33
C ARG A 8 -10.22 0.74 -19.59
N ALA A 9 -9.86 0.33 -20.77
CA ALA A 9 -9.72 -1.08 -21.11
C ALA A 9 -8.48 -1.66 -20.43
N ILE A 10 -8.61 -2.85 -19.86
CA ILE A 10 -7.46 -3.58 -19.33
C ILE A 10 -6.64 -4.10 -20.52
N PRO A 11 -5.37 -3.71 -20.67
CA PRO A 11 -4.52 -4.21 -21.75
C PRO A 11 -4.43 -5.74 -21.72
N LEU A 12 -4.35 -6.38 -22.89
CA LEU A 12 -4.27 -7.84 -23.03
C LEU A 12 -3.19 -8.49 -22.14
N PRO A 13 -1.95 -7.96 -22.04
CA PRO A 13 -0.93 -8.51 -21.14
C PRO A 13 -1.38 -8.54 -19.68
N LEU A 14 -2.09 -7.51 -19.23
CA LEU A 14 -2.58 -7.41 -17.84
C LEU A 14 -3.68 -8.42 -17.53
N LYS A 15 -4.48 -8.82 -18.51
CA LYS A 15 -5.54 -9.84 -18.32
C LYS A 15 -4.98 -11.22 -17.99
N LYS A 16 -3.71 -11.49 -18.31
CA LYS A 16 -3.05 -12.77 -18.07
C LYS A 16 -2.16 -12.78 -16.83
N ILE A 17 -2.21 -11.72 -16.01
CA ILE A 17 -1.42 -11.62 -14.80
C ILE A 17 -1.87 -12.66 -13.77
N ASN A 18 -0.88 -13.31 -13.17
CA ASN A 18 -1.03 -14.24 -12.06
C ASN A 18 0.13 -14.08 -11.06
N ALA A 19 0.10 -14.86 -9.98
CA ALA A 19 1.12 -14.78 -8.93
C ALA A 19 2.55 -15.11 -9.39
N LYS A 20 2.71 -15.77 -10.55
CA LYS A 20 4.05 -16.13 -11.08
C LYS A 20 4.62 -15.07 -12.02
N ASN A 21 3.78 -14.41 -12.79
CA ASN A 21 4.22 -13.52 -13.87
C ASN A 21 3.96 -12.03 -13.63
N TRP A 22 3.28 -11.65 -12.53
CA TRP A 22 2.82 -10.28 -12.31
C TRP A 22 3.95 -9.26 -12.38
N LEU A 23 5.10 -9.56 -11.78
CA LEU A 23 6.21 -8.61 -11.71
C LEU A 23 6.84 -8.40 -13.09
N GLU A 24 7.09 -9.46 -13.84
CA GLU A 24 7.61 -9.39 -15.19
C GLU A 24 6.67 -8.62 -16.11
N VAL A 25 5.38 -8.94 -16.10
CA VAL A 25 4.39 -8.29 -16.97
C VAL A 25 4.22 -6.82 -16.62
N THR A 26 4.14 -6.46 -15.34
CA THR A 26 3.89 -5.07 -14.93
C THR A 26 5.13 -4.19 -14.94
N GLN A 27 6.32 -4.74 -15.04
CA GLN A 27 7.57 -3.99 -15.04
C GLN A 27 7.59 -2.91 -16.12
N HIS A 28 6.99 -3.17 -17.27
CA HIS A 28 6.88 -2.23 -18.40
C HIS A 28 5.61 -1.38 -18.37
N TYR A 29 4.59 -1.79 -17.62
CA TYR A 29 3.27 -1.13 -17.60
C TYR A 29 2.99 -0.32 -16.34
N ARG A 30 3.78 -0.45 -15.29
CA ARG A 30 3.51 0.16 -13.99
C ARG A 30 3.25 1.67 -14.08
N ARG A 31 4.08 2.40 -14.82
CA ARG A 31 3.93 3.85 -14.99
C ARG A 31 2.83 4.26 -15.97
N LEU A 32 2.28 3.29 -16.71
CA LEU A 32 1.22 3.52 -17.69
C LEU A 32 -0.17 3.32 -17.09
N PHE A 33 -0.29 2.89 -15.85
CA PHE A 33 -1.58 2.82 -15.19
C PHE A 33 -2.21 4.20 -15.10
N THR A 34 -3.46 4.30 -15.56
CA THR A 34 -4.25 5.54 -15.53
C THR A 34 -5.33 5.52 -14.45
N LEU A 35 -5.62 4.35 -13.90
CA LEU A 35 -6.59 4.14 -12.84
C LEU A 35 -5.91 3.50 -11.62
N GLU A 36 -6.12 4.10 -10.47
CA GLU A 36 -5.57 3.62 -9.21
C GLU A 36 -6.00 2.18 -8.90
N ILE A 37 -7.28 1.83 -9.19
CA ILE A 37 -7.78 0.48 -8.97
C ILE A 37 -7.06 -0.58 -9.82
N GLN A 38 -6.62 -0.25 -11.03
CA GLN A 38 -5.84 -1.15 -11.87
C GLN A 38 -4.42 -1.33 -11.31
N PHE A 39 -3.79 -0.25 -10.88
CA PHE A 39 -2.48 -0.30 -10.22
C PHE A 39 -2.54 -1.16 -8.96
N ARG A 40 -3.54 -0.97 -8.11
CA ARG A 40 -3.77 -1.81 -6.92
C ARG A 40 -3.91 -3.27 -7.30
N ARG A 41 -4.82 -3.60 -8.20
CA ARG A 41 -5.16 -4.97 -8.57
C ARG A 41 -4.00 -5.72 -9.22
N PHE A 42 -3.28 -5.09 -10.14
CA PHE A 42 -2.29 -5.76 -10.98
C PHE A 42 -0.86 -5.64 -10.47
N TYR A 43 -0.60 -4.75 -9.55
CA TYR A 43 0.74 -4.56 -8.99
C TYR A 43 0.74 -4.59 -7.46
N VAL A 44 0.07 -3.65 -6.82
CA VAL A 44 0.18 -3.43 -5.38
C VAL A 44 -0.26 -4.65 -4.58
N ASP A 45 -1.37 -5.28 -4.93
CA ASP A 45 -1.87 -6.45 -4.20
C ASP A 45 -0.88 -7.62 -4.23
N TYR A 46 -0.23 -7.86 -5.36
CA TYR A 46 0.85 -8.86 -5.45
C TYR A 46 2.09 -8.44 -4.67
N PHE A 47 2.49 -7.18 -4.79
CA PHE A 47 3.62 -6.61 -4.07
C PHE A 47 3.47 -6.78 -2.56
N LEU A 48 2.33 -6.42 -2.02
CA LEU A 48 2.05 -6.51 -0.59
C LEU A 48 1.95 -7.96 -0.08
N LYS A 49 1.44 -8.87 -0.90
CA LYS A 49 1.42 -10.31 -0.55
C LYS A 49 2.83 -10.89 -0.43
N VAL A 50 3.77 -10.40 -1.21
CA VAL A 50 5.18 -10.79 -1.12
C VAL A 50 5.85 -10.12 0.08
N LEU A 51 5.57 -8.82 0.29
CA LEU A 51 6.14 -8.05 1.39
C LEU A 51 5.63 -8.51 2.75
N GLY A 52 4.35 -8.78 2.87
CA GLY A 52 3.69 -9.15 4.13
C GLY A 52 4.01 -10.56 4.60
N GLU A 53 3.67 -10.81 5.87
CA GLU A 53 3.86 -12.11 6.50
C GLU A 53 2.60 -12.97 6.43
N GLN A 54 2.78 -14.28 6.19
CA GLN A 54 1.76 -15.32 6.39
C GLN A 54 0.39 -14.99 5.80
N LYS A 55 0.35 -14.34 4.64
CA LYS A 55 -0.91 -13.96 3.97
C LYS A 55 -1.81 -13.02 4.82
N LYS A 56 -1.27 -12.33 5.78
CA LYS A 56 -1.96 -11.33 6.60
C LYS A 56 -2.06 -10.00 5.83
N PHE A 57 -3.03 -9.96 4.93
CA PHE A 57 -3.26 -8.85 4.01
C PHE A 57 -4.76 -8.65 3.84
N TYR A 58 -5.22 -7.41 3.98
CA TYR A 58 -6.62 -7.05 3.83
C TYR A 58 -6.76 -5.83 2.93
N ALA A 59 -7.64 -5.90 1.94
CA ALA A 59 -8.02 -4.77 1.12
C ALA A 59 -9.16 -3.99 1.77
N GLU A 60 -9.17 -2.66 1.58
CA GLU A 60 -10.25 -1.76 2.00
C GLU A 60 -10.59 -1.86 3.49
N CYS A 61 -9.59 -1.57 4.34
CA CYS A 61 -9.75 -1.62 5.78
C CYS A 61 -10.46 -0.36 6.29
N GLU A 62 -11.68 -0.50 6.80
CA GLU A 62 -12.41 0.60 7.43
C GLU A 62 -11.77 1.04 8.74
N CYS A 63 -11.62 2.36 8.91
CA CYS A 63 -10.97 2.99 10.04
C CYS A 63 -11.98 3.84 10.81
N TYR A 64 -11.90 3.80 12.14
CA TYR A 64 -12.82 4.49 13.04
C TYR A 64 -12.07 5.30 14.09
N ARG A 65 -12.64 6.44 14.46
CA ARG A 65 -12.22 7.27 15.57
C ARG A 65 -13.46 7.83 16.29
N GLN A 66 -13.50 7.73 17.61
CA GLN A 66 -14.63 8.19 18.42
C GLN A 66 -15.98 7.61 17.94
N GLY A 67 -15.98 6.35 17.54
CA GLY A 67 -17.16 5.65 17.05
C GLY A 67 -17.61 6.01 15.64
N GLN A 68 -16.90 6.90 14.94
CA GLN A 68 -17.23 7.32 13.59
C GLN A 68 -16.19 6.83 12.58
N ARG A 69 -16.65 6.43 11.41
CA ARG A 69 -15.75 6.07 10.31
C ARG A 69 -15.01 7.32 9.81
N THR A 70 -13.68 7.28 9.88
CA THR A 70 -12.83 8.39 9.42
C THR A 70 -12.29 8.18 8.03
N GLY A 71 -12.33 6.96 7.51
CA GLY A 71 -11.88 6.63 6.16
C GLY A 71 -11.78 5.13 5.96
N ILE A 72 -11.30 4.77 4.76
CA ILE A 72 -11.00 3.40 4.37
C ILE A 72 -9.55 3.40 3.89
N ALA A 73 -8.67 2.68 4.61
CA ALA A 73 -7.32 2.46 4.13
C ALA A 73 -7.35 1.49 2.95
N ASP A 74 -6.57 1.77 1.91
CA ASP A 74 -6.54 0.92 0.72
C ASP A 74 -6.18 -0.51 1.08
N ASN A 75 -5.20 -0.69 1.95
CA ASN A 75 -4.79 -1.99 2.44
C ASN A 75 -4.33 -1.91 3.91
N ALA A 76 -4.41 -3.04 4.59
CA ALA A 76 -3.77 -3.28 5.88
C ALA A 76 -3.01 -4.60 5.82
N MET A 77 -1.80 -4.63 6.36
CA MET A 77 -0.94 -5.79 6.31
C MET A 77 -0.10 -5.96 7.56
N LYS A 78 0.42 -7.15 7.77
CA LYS A 78 1.28 -7.47 8.91
C LYS A 78 2.73 -7.67 8.45
N ILE A 79 3.64 -6.93 9.07
CA ILE A 79 5.08 -7.02 8.86
C ILE A 79 5.77 -7.04 10.22
N GLY A 80 6.69 -7.98 10.44
CA GLY A 80 7.42 -8.07 11.70
C GLY A 80 6.53 -8.24 12.92
N GLY A 81 5.42 -8.96 12.78
CA GLY A 81 4.44 -9.14 13.83
C GLY A 81 3.53 -7.92 14.09
N ARG A 82 3.65 -6.85 13.28
CA ARG A 82 2.92 -5.59 13.47
C ARG A 82 2.05 -5.26 12.29
N TRP A 83 0.88 -4.69 12.55
CA TRP A 83 -0.01 -4.19 11.51
C TRP A 83 0.42 -2.81 11.02
N CYS A 84 0.27 -2.56 9.74
CA CYS A 84 0.40 -1.23 9.15
C CYS A 84 -0.65 -1.03 8.06
N PHE A 85 -1.03 0.23 7.85
CA PHE A 85 -1.86 0.63 6.71
C PHE A 85 -0.99 0.85 5.49
N VAL A 86 -1.59 0.72 4.32
CA VAL A 86 -0.96 1.07 3.04
C VAL A 86 -1.90 1.99 2.28
N GLU A 87 -1.39 3.14 1.87
CA GLU A 87 -2.06 4.09 1.00
C GLU A 87 -1.50 3.98 -0.41
N VAL A 88 -2.38 3.86 -1.38
CA VAL A 88 -2.03 3.69 -2.80
C VAL A 88 -2.45 4.92 -3.58
N LYS A 89 -1.54 5.47 -4.35
CA LYS A 89 -1.77 6.59 -5.29
C LYS A 89 -1.14 6.28 -6.64
N LEU A 90 -1.59 6.93 -7.70
CA LEU A 90 -0.89 6.85 -8.99
C LEU A 90 0.39 7.70 -8.96
N ASN A 91 0.31 8.90 -8.40
CA ASN A 91 1.43 9.81 -8.25
C ASN A 91 1.24 10.66 -6.99
N ILE A 92 2.08 10.47 -5.99
CA ILE A 92 1.99 11.22 -4.73
C ILE A 92 2.19 12.72 -4.90
N HIS A 93 2.93 13.15 -5.92
CA HIS A 93 3.22 14.57 -6.17
C HIS A 93 2.01 15.34 -6.69
N THR A 94 0.97 14.67 -7.15
CA THR A 94 -0.29 15.26 -7.60
C THR A 94 -1.41 15.19 -6.56
N GLU A 95 -1.10 14.78 -5.33
CA GLU A 95 -2.06 14.54 -4.25
C GLU A 95 -1.91 15.60 -3.14
N PRO A 96 -2.59 16.77 -3.25
CA PRO A 96 -2.38 17.87 -2.33
C PRO A 96 -2.84 17.59 -0.89
N HIS A 97 -3.73 16.61 -0.70
CA HIS A 97 -4.27 16.24 0.62
C HIS A 97 -3.67 14.97 1.22
N LEU A 98 -2.59 14.44 0.61
CA LEU A 98 -2.02 13.16 1.02
C LEU A 98 -1.59 13.16 2.51
N HIS A 99 -0.83 14.17 2.94
CA HIS A 99 -0.36 14.23 4.33
C HIS A 99 -1.49 14.30 5.34
N ASN A 100 -2.56 15.03 5.05
CA ASN A 100 -3.74 15.08 5.91
C ASN A 100 -4.43 13.71 6.01
N GLN A 101 -4.51 12.99 4.91
CA GLN A 101 -5.06 11.64 4.85
C GLN A 101 -4.20 10.66 5.67
N LEU A 102 -2.89 10.72 5.53
CA LEU A 102 -1.97 9.87 6.28
C LEU A 102 -2.01 10.14 7.78
N LYS A 103 -2.12 11.41 8.18
CA LYS A 103 -2.32 11.80 9.60
C LYS A 103 -3.58 11.19 10.18
N LYS A 104 -4.69 11.16 9.43
CA LYS A 104 -5.94 10.53 9.88
C LYS A 104 -5.75 9.04 10.14
N TYR A 105 -5.00 8.32 9.30
CA TYR A 105 -4.71 6.92 9.55
C TYR A 105 -3.86 6.70 10.81
N CYS A 106 -2.95 7.60 11.11
CA CYS A 106 -2.18 7.55 12.35
C CYS A 106 -3.01 7.80 13.61
N GLN A 107 -4.24 8.31 13.48
CA GLN A 107 -5.15 8.61 14.59
C GLN A 107 -6.29 7.59 14.71
N VAL A 108 -6.23 6.51 13.97
CA VAL A 108 -7.27 5.46 14.01
C VAL A 108 -7.28 4.77 15.36
N GLU A 109 -8.46 4.66 15.98
CA GLU A 109 -8.65 3.97 17.25
C GLU A 109 -9.11 2.53 17.05
N LYS A 110 -9.95 2.28 16.03
CA LYS A 110 -10.48 0.96 15.69
C LYS A 110 -10.50 0.73 14.18
N THR A 111 -10.41 -0.53 13.82
CA THR A 111 -10.56 -0.98 12.43
C THR A 111 -11.48 -2.19 12.37
N ALA A 112 -11.88 -2.58 11.15
CA ALA A 112 -12.61 -3.84 10.94
C ALA A 112 -11.84 -5.09 11.38
N LEU A 113 -10.53 -4.97 11.64
CA LEU A 113 -9.65 -6.06 12.07
C LEU A 113 -9.48 -6.16 13.59
N ASP A 114 -10.23 -5.41 14.39
CA ASP A 114 -10.05 -5.36 15.84
C ASP A 114 -10.22 -6.71 16.53
N LYS A 115 -11.03 -7.60 15.94
CA LYS A 115 -11.19 -8.96 16.46
C LYS A 115 -9.91 -9.80 16.39
N GLU A 116 -8.98 -9.43 15.50
CA GLU A 116 -7.71 -10.12 15.30
C GLU A 116 -6.53 -9.45 16.00
N ARG A 117 -6.76 -8.29 16.63
CA ARG A 117 -5.73 -7.49 17.29
C ARG A 117 -5.80 -7.64 18.79
N SER A 118 -4.64 -7.69 19.46
CA SER A 118 -4.52 -7.49 20.89
C SER A 118 -4.51 -5.99 21.21
N ALA A 119 -4.81 -5.62 22.46
CA ALA A 119 -4.77 -4.23 22.93
C ALA A 119 -3.39 -3.57 22.72
N GLU A 120 -2.32 -4.34 22.78
CA GLU A 120 -0.96 -3.87 22.51
C GLU A 120 -0.77 -3.51 21.01
N GLN A 121 -1.31 -4.33 20.10
CA GLN A 121 -1.26 -4.06 18.67
C GLN A 121 -2.08 -2.83 18.28
N GLU A 122 -3.15 -2.51 18.98
CA GLU A 122 -3.96 -1.31 18.71
C GLU A 122 -3.14 -0.02 18.78
N LYS A 123 -2.20 0.07 19.71
CA LYS A 123 -1.32 1.24 19.85
C LYS A 123 -0.35 1.38 18.68
N LEU A 124 0.01 0.28 18.04
CA LEU A 124 0.99 0.25 16.95
C LEU A 124 0.39 0.66 15.60
N TRP A 125 -0.92 0.51 15.41
CA TRP A 125 -1.60 0.97 14.20
C TRP A 125 -1.39 2.46 13.94
N GLN A 126 -1.41 3.25 15.01
CA GLN A 126 -1.48 4.71 14.94
C GLN A 126 -0.25 5.38 14.31
N ASN A 127 0.86 4.66 14.13
CA ASN A 127 2.11 5.25 13.66
C ASN A 127 2.69 4.57 12.42
N SER A 128 1.94 3.63 11.82
CA SER A 128 2.50 2.78 10.77
C SER A 128 1.69 2.86 9.49
N VAL A 129 2.12 3.74 8.59
CA VAL A 129 1.52 3.88 7.26
C VAL A 129 2.62 3.78 6.20
N LEU A 130 2.43 2.87 5.26
CA LEU A 130 3.23 2.75 4.06
C LEU A 130 2.51 3.45 2.90
N VAL A 131 3.25 4.05 2.00
CA VAL A 131 2.71 4.71 0.83
C VAL A 131 3.40 4.17 -0.42
N ILE A 132 2.62 3.81 -1.41
CA ILE A 132 3.13 3.32 -2.69
C ILE A 132 2.45 4.07 -3.84
N ASP A 133 3.25 4.55 -4.78
CA ASP A 133 2.76 5.04 -6.06
C ASP A 133 3.41 4.28 -7.22
N THR A 134 3.15 4.69 -8.45
CA THR A 134 3.67 3.96 -9.62
C THR A 134 5.19 4.04 -9.78
N THR A 135 5.88 4.88 -9.02
CA THR A 135 7.33 5.08 -9.12
C THR A 135 8.09 4.64 -7.89
N ASP A 136 7.56 4.91 -6.68
CA ASP A 136 8.32 4.78 -5.44
C ASP A 136 7.48 4.20 -4.30
N PHE A 137 8.19 3.69 -3.30
CA PHE A 137 7.63 3.14 -2.08
C PHE A 137 8.20 3.87 -0.87
N TYR A 138 7.32 4.28 0.07
CA TYR A 138 7.67 5.13 1.20
C TYR A 138 7.09 4.61 2.51
N PHE A 139 7.75 5.01 3.61
CA PHE A 139 7.19 4.97 4.95
C PHE A 139 6.80 6.37 5.39
N TYR A 140 5.60 6.55 5.95
CA TYR A 140 5.17 7.82 6.52
C TYR A 140 5.58 7.92 7.98
N ASP A 141 6.41 8.91 8.30
CA ASP A 141 6.77 9.24 9.68
C ASP A 141 5.82 10.31 10.22
N ALA A 142 4.93 9.90 11.12
CA ALA A 142 3.94 10.78 11.72
C ALA A 142 4.55 11.86 12.64
N LEU A 143 5.71 11.60 13.23
CA LEU A 143 6.38 12.53 14.14
C LEU A 143 6.93 13.75 13.40
N THR A 144 7.44 13.55 12.21
CA THR A 144 8.06 14.62 11.39
C THR A 144 7.18 15.05 10.22
N ASP A 145 6.07 14.37 9.97
CA ASP A 145 5.18 14.56 8.82
C ASP A 145 5.92 14.40 7.48
N ASN A 146 6.87 13.49 7.42
CA ASN A 146 7.70 13.24 6.25
C ASN A 146 7.48 11.85 5.67
N LEU A 147 7.64 11.74 4.35
CA LEU A 147 7.72 10.48 3.66
C LEU A 147 9.18 10.04 3.58
N ILE A 148 9.49 8.92 4.20
CA ILE A 148 10.83 8.31 4.15
C ILE A 148 10.86 7.39 2.92
N PHE A 149 11.73 7.71 1.97
CA PHE A 149 11.94 6.89 0.77
C PHE A 149 12.50 5.51 1.15
N LEU A 150 11.88 4.46 0.63
CA LEU A 150 12.31 3.08 0.85
C LEU A 150 12.91 2.44 -0.40
N LYS A 151 12.25 2.59 -1.54
CA LYS A 151 12.66 1.91 -2.77
C LYS A 151 12.07 2.59 -4.01
N ASN A 152 12.88 2.74 -5.06
CA ASN A 152 12.38 2.97 -6.41
C ASN A 152 11.89 1.65 -7.00
N LEU A 153 10.67 1.63 -7.52
CA LEU A 153 10.05 0.40 -8.02
C LEU A 153 10.69 -0.10 -9.33
N ASP A 154 11.43 0.73 -10.06
CA ASP A 154 12.22 0.28 -11.20
C ASP A 154 13.35 -0.67 -10.78
N GLU A 155 13.79 -0.60 -9.53
CA GLU A 155 14.84 -1.46 -8.96
C GLU A 155 14.27 -2.76 -8.38
N VAL A 156 12.94 -2.95 -8.39
CA VAL A 156 12.29 -4.18 -7.96
C VAL A 156 12.17 -5.12 -9.17
N CYS A 157 13.13 -6.01 -9.33
CA CYS A 157 13.22 -6.94 -10.45
C CYS A 157 12.78 -8.36 -10.09
N THR A 158 12.85 -8.72 -8.81
CA THR A 158 12.49 -10.05 -8.28
C THR A 158 11.66 -9.91 -7.01
N GLU A 159 10.96 -10.98 -6.64
CA GLU A 159 10.23 -11.02 -5.36
C GLU A 159 11.17 -10.92 -4.14
N GLU A 160 12.43 -11.39 -4.28
CA GLU A 160 13.43 -11.24 -3.23
C GLU A 160 13.76 -9.77 -2.94
N ASP A 161 13.77 -8.91 -3.97
CA ASP A 161 13.95 -7.47 -3.79
C ASP A 161 12.86 -6.87 -2.91
N ILE A 162 11.64 -7.41 -2.98
CA ILE A 162 10.52 -6.99 -2.12
C ILE A 162 10.72 -7.51 -0.70
N LYS A 163 11.08 -8.77 -0.54
CA LYS A 163 11.30 -9.39 0.78
C LYS A 163 12.39 -8.67 1.57
N THR A 164 13.44 -8.21 0.91
CA THR A 164 14.53 -7.47 1.55
C THR A 164 14.08 -6.12 2.11
N LEU A 165 12.98 -5.55 1.62
CA LEU A 165 12.41 -4.32 2.16
C LEU A 165 11.90 -4.48 3.60
N ARG A 166 11.57 -5.68 4.03
CA ARG A 166 11.17 -5.95 5.42
C ARG A 166 12.22 -5.48 6.41
N GLU A 167 13.48 -5.69 6.12
CA GLU A 167 14.61 -5.29 6.96
C GLU A 167 14.70 -3.77 7.15
N LYS A 168 14.27 -3.01 6.15
CA LYS A 168 14.20 -1.54 6.22
C LYS A 168 12.95 -1.06 6.97
N ILE A 169 11.85 -1.77 6.84
CA ILE A 169 10.54 -1.35 7.39
C ILE A 169 10.43 -1.70 8.87
N ILE A 170 10.83 -2.90 9.29
CA ILE A 170 10.65 -3.38 10.67
C ILE A 170 11.20 -2.39 11.71
N PRO A 171 12.43 -1.84 11.56
CA PRO A 171 12.91 -0.84 12.52
C PRO A 171 12.08 0.44 12.59
N LEU A 172 11.41 0.82 11.50
CA LEU A 172 10.57 2.02 11.43
C LEU A 172 9.21 1.84 12.11
N LEU A 173 8.75 0.59 12.26
CA LEU A 173 7.47 0.26 12.90
C LEU A 173 7.52 0.31 14.45
N GLN A 174 8.65 0.55 15.01
CA GLN A 174 8.84 0.54 16.47
C GLN A 174 8.43 1.86 17.13
#